data_99b934bd0884b82431c6291854cc4ebf
#
_entry.id   99b934bd0884b82431c6291854cc4ebf
#
_cell.length_a   1.000
_cell.length_b   1.000
_cell.length_c   1.000
_cell.angle_alpha   90.00
_cell.angle_beta   90.00
_cell.angle_gamma   90.00
#
_symmetry.space_group_name_H-M   'P 1'
#
loop_
_entity.id
_entity.type
_entity.pdbx_description
1 polymer ?
#
loop_
_entity_poly.entity_id
_entity_poly.type
_entity_poly.pdbx_seq_one_letter_code
_entity_poly.pdbx_strand_id
1 'polypeptide(L)'
;MASDDERSVAADSWSVRSEYGSTLDDDQRYADAADVLAAAAAAGNFPSAASDYXSDXDDQDPNEXGSMLGLQSYWDASYSEDLANFQEHGHAGEIWFGADVMDTVAIWTKKLCVSFFQGGLSSANDNIKFEVDDKHLFDYPVLDLGTGNGLLLQALAKQGFSDLTGTDYSEGAIELARNLAARDGFTTISFLVDDVLETKLDRKFKIITDKGTLDAIGLHPDGRAKRVMYWESISNLVEPGGLVVITSCNHTKDELLQEVEEFGMRKFGKEDTDRGAGDSHQIFRYLDHVQTYPTIMFGGVEGSQVCTLAFQRA
;
A
#
# COMPACT_ATOMS: atom_id res chain seq x y z
N MET A 1 11.97 63.43 -9.53
CA MET A 1 12.39 62.60 -10.66
C MET A 1 12.54 61.19 -10.14
N ALA A 2 11.52 60.41 -10.36
CA ALA A 2 11.46 59.02 -9.94
C ALA A 2 11.77 58.15 -11.16
N SER A 3 12.59 57.16 -10.98
CA SER A 3 12.82 56.11 -11.97
C SER A 3 12.34 54.79 -11.39
N ASP A 4 11.31 54.23 -12.04
CA ASP A 4 10.73 52.94 -11.74
C ASP A 4 11.67 51.85 -12.23
N ASP A 5 12.08 50.92 -11.32
CA ASP A 5 12.78 49.70 -11.65
C ASP A 5 11.78 48.53 -11.54
N GLU A 6 11.26 48.13 -12.67
CA GLU A 6 10.47 46.89 -12.78
C GLU A 6 11.39 45.69 -12.72
N ARG A 7 11.43 44.98 -11.59
CA ARG A 7 12.05 43.65 -11.51
C ARG A 7 11.04 42.60 -11.91
N SER A 8 11.30 41.98 -13.05
CA SER A 8 10.56 40.80 -13.46
C SER A 8 10.94 39.60 -12.55
N VAL A 9 9.96 39.03 -11.89
CA VAL A 9 10.14 37.85 -11.07
C VAL A 9 10.13 36.64 -12.02
N ALA A 10 11.28 36.01 -12.23
CA ALA A 10 11.34 34.78 -12.95
C ALA A 10 10.73 33.65 -12.10
N ALA A 11 9.86 32.89 -12.70
CA ALA A 11 9.26 31.71 -12.05
C ALA A 11 10.36 30.68 -11.83
N ASP A 12 10.72 30.46 -10.58
CA ASP A 12 11.64 29.40 -10.21
C ASP A 12 10.93 28.02 -10.37
N SER A 13 11.46 27.25 -11.28
CA SER A 13 11.04 25.87 -11.41
C SER A 13 11.52 25.09 -10.19
N TRP A 14 10.58 24.53 -9.45
CA TRP A 14 10.88 23.67 -8.30
C TRP A 14 11.41 22.34 -8.81
N SER A 15 12.72 22.18 -8.81
CA SER A 15 13.34 20.86 -8.92
C SER A 15 13.57 20.33 -7.51
N VAL A 16 12.77 19.36 -7.10
CA VAL A 16 12.99 18.65 -5.84
C VAL A 16 14.17 17.71 -6.06
N ARG A 17 15.31 18.07 -5.51
CA ARG A 17 16.45 17.15 -5.45
C ARG A 17 16.21 16.15 -4.33
N SER A 18 15.91 14.93 -4.68
CA SER A 18 16.02 13.82 -3.75
C SER A 18 17.48 13.63 -3.37
N GLU A 19 17.78 13.57 -2.08
CA GLU A 19 19.14 13.33 -1.57
C GLU A 19 19.64 11.90 -1.86
N TYR A 20 18.76 11.03 -2.37
CA TYR A 20 19.15 9.70 -2.83
C TYR A 20 19.31 9.78 -4.35
N GLY A 21 20.55 9.97 -4.79
CA GLY A 21 20.88 10.24 -6.17
C GLY A 21 20.56 9.09 -7.12
N SER A 22 19.50 9.26 -7.87
CA SER A 22 19.32 8.56 -9.14
C SER A 22 19.19 9.64 -10.22
N THR A 23 20.18 9.74 -11.08
CA THR A 23 20.23 10.70 -12.20
C THR A 23 19.84 10.04 -13.51
N LEU A 24 18.92 9.11 -13.50
CA LEU A 24 18.35 8.57 -14.74
C LEU A 24 17.06 9.29 -15.05
N ASP A 25 16.99 9.80 -16.27
CA ASP A 25 15.84 10.52 -16.81
C ASP A 25 14.64 9.57 -16.89
N ASP A 26 13.46 10.03 -16.48
CA ASP A 26 12.23 9.22 -16.54
C ASP A 26 11.93 8.69 -17.94
N ASP A 27 12.27 9.45 -18.97
CA ASP A 27 12.12 9.02 -20.37
C ASP A 27 12.98 7.78 -20.70
N GLN A 28 14.11 7.61 -20.03
CA GLN A 28 15.01 6.47 -20.23
C GLN A 28 14.45 5.20 -19.55
N ARG A 29 13.79 5.34 -18.42
CA ARG A 29 13.15 4.21 -17.74
C ARG A 29 12.00 3.59 -18.55
N TYR A 30 11.20 4.43 -19.22
CA TYR A 30 10.16 3.94 -20.12
C TYR A 30 10.72 3.24 -21.35
N ALA A 31 11.87 3.72 -21.85
CA ALA A 31 12.54 3.08 -23.00
C ALA A 31 13.13 1.72 -22.60
N ASP A 32 13.76 1.62 -21.42
CA ASP A 32 14.35 0.37 -20.93
C ASP A 32 13.28 -0.69 -20.66
N ALA A 33 12.13 -0.29 -20.10
CA ALA A 33 10.99 -1.19 -19.90
C ALA A 33 10.41 -1.70 -21.22
N ALA A 34 10.37 -0.83 -22.25
CA ALA A 34 9.92 -1.22 -23.58
C ALA A 34 10.89 -2.21 -24.26
N ASP A 35 12.18 -2.04 -24.05
CA ASP A 35 13.22 -2.93 -24.60
C ASP A 35 13.21 -4.31 -23.91
N VAL A 36 12.96 -4.36 -22.59
CA VAL A 36 12.79 -5.63 -21.86
C VAL A 36 11.54 -6.37 -22.35
N LEU A 37 10.43 -5.65 -22.58
CA LEU A 37 9.22 -6.20 -23.17
C LEU A 37 9.46 -6.73 -24.58
N ALA A 38 10.22 -6.02 -25.40
CA ALA A 38 10.59 -6.44 -26.76
C ALA A 38 11.49 -7.68 -26.74
N ALA A 39 12.43 -7.75 -25.81
CA ALA A 39 13.32 -8.91 -25.66
C ALA A 39 12.56 -10.15 -25.18
N ALA A 40 11.58 -9.99 -24.27
CA ALA A 40 10.71 -11.07 -23.80
C ALA A 40 9.80 -11.59 -24.94
N ALA A 41 9.30 -10.70 -25.77
CA ALA A 41 8.52 -11.06 -26.98
C ALA A 41 9.37 -11.83 -28.00
N ALA A 42 10.64 -11.46 -28.17
CA ALA A 42 11.58 -12.14 -29.07
C ALA A 42 11.97 -13.54 -28.59
N ALA A 43 11.86 -13.81 -27.28
CA ALA A 43 12.17 -15.13 -26.70
C ALA A 43 11.05 -16.17 -26.89
N GLY A 44 9.94 -15.82 -27.53
CA GLY A 44 8.88 -16.76 -27.91
C GLY A 44 8.00 -17.28 -26.77
N ASN A 45 8.01 -16.60 -25.62
CA ASN A 45 7.27 -17.07 -24.44
C ASN A 45 5.85 -16.45 -24.29
N PHE A 46 5.34 -15.83 -25.36
CA PHE A 46 3.97 -15.33 -25.38
C PHE A 46 3.13 -16.07 -26.41
N PRO A 47 1.89 -16.49 -26.08
CA PRO A 47 1.00 -17.01 -27.09
C PRO A 47 0.66 -15.92 -28.10
N SER A 48 0.86 -16.22 -29.38
CA SER A 48 0.57 -15.32 -30.49
C SER A 48 -0.93 -15.01 -30.53
N ALA A 49 -1.28 -13.75 -30.37
CA ALA A 49 -2.63 -13.28 -30.66
C ALA A 49 -2.80 -13.22 -32.17
N ALA A 50 -3.42 -14.25 -32.76
CA ALA A 50 -3.85 -14.23 -34.16
C ALA A 50 -5.06 -13.30 -34.28
N SER A 51 -4.87 -12.22 -35.01
CA SER A 51 -5.96 -11.33 -35.42
C SER A 51 -6.82 -12.06 -36.44
N ASP A 52 -8.03 -12.47 -36.08
CA ASP A 52 -9.09 -12.82 -37.00
C ASP A 52 -10.32 -11.97 -36.71
N TYR A 53 -10.66 -11.18 -37.74
CA TYR A 53 -11.81 -10.31 -37.74
C TYR A 53 -13.09 -11.13 -37.91
N UNK A 54 -13.81 -11.25 -36.84
CA UNK A 54 -15.08 -11.71 -36.95
C UNK A 54 -15.90 -10.98 -35.99
N SER A 55 -16.73 -10.44 -36.58
CA SER A 55 -17.69 -9.71 -35.82
C SER A 55 -18.77 -10.66 -35.26
N ASP A 56 -18.85 -10.81 -34.04
CA ASP A 56 -20.12 -11.00 -33.33
C ASP A 56 -19.94 -10.61 -31.88
N UNK A 57 -20.44 -9.85 -31.46
CA UNK A 57 -20.40 -9.20 -30.37
C UNK A 57 -20.71 -9.84 -29.23
N ASP A 58 -20.05 -10.27 -28.66
CA ASP A 58 -20.15 -10.47 -27.22
C ASP A 58 -19.48 -9.30 -26.53
N ASP A 59 -20.23 -8.58 -25.71
CA ASP A 59 -19.75 -7.50 -24.85
C ASP A 59 -18.76 -8.08 -23.82
N GLN A 60 -17.52 -8.32 -24.24
CA GLN A 60 -16.41 -8.56 -23.30
C GLN A 60 -15.90 -7.20 -22.84
N ASP A 61 -15.98 -6.98 -21.55
CA ASP A 61 -15.41 -5.82 -20.86
C ASP A 61 -13.90 -5.74 -21.24
N PRO A 62 -13.43 -4.61 -21.80
CA PRO A 62 -12.00 -4.47 -22.15
C PRO A 62 -11.04 -4.55 -20.95
N ASN A 63 -11.56 -4.73 -19.74
CA ASN A 63 -10.77 -4.89 -18.52
C ASN A 63 -10.45 -6.35 -18.16
N GLU A 64 -10.84 -7.32 -19.00
CA GLU A 64 -10.46 -8.74 -18.73
C GLU A 64 -8.97 -9.07 -18.85
N UNK A 65 -8.19 -8.29 -19.30
CA UNK A 65 -6.98 -8.55 -19.36
C UNK A 65 -6.30 -8.18 -18.25
N GLY A 66 -6.20 -8.76 -17.48
CA GLY A 66 -5.40 -8.48 -16.29
C GLY A 66 -4.08 -7.79 -16.59
N SER A 67 -3.66 -6.97 -15.70
CA SER A 67 -2.36 -6.30 -15.81
C SER A 67 -1.22 -7.25 -15.40
N MET A 68 -0.04 -7.09 -15.98
CA MET A 68 1.18 -7.79 -15.53
C MET A 68 1.46 -7.54 -14.05
N LEU A 69 1.12 -6.36 -13.54
CA LEU A 69 1.26 -6.01 -12.11
C LEU A 69 0.42 -6.91 -11.18
N GLY A 70 -0.56 -7.63 -11.72
CA GLY A 70 -1.35 -8.61 -10.96
C GLY A 70 -0.71 -9.99 -10.87
N LEU A 71 0.42 -10.22 -11.56
CA LEU A 71 1.05 -11.54 -11.66
C LEU A 71 2.27 -11.63 -10.75
N GLN A 72 2.37 -12.73 -10.02
CA GLN A 72 3.53 -13.01 -9.16
C GLN A 72 4.83 -13.01 -9.95
N SER A 73 4.84 -13.59 -11.14
CA SER A 73 6.04 -13.67 -11.99
C SER A 73 6.65 -12.30 -12.31
N TYR A 74 5.81 -11.27 -12.44
CA TYR A 74 6.27 -9.89 -12.64
C TYR A 74 7.07 -9.41 -11.40
N TRP A 75 6.49 -9.57 -10.21
CA TRP A 75 7.12 -9.10 -8.97
C TRP A 75 8.37 -9.91 -8.61
N ASP A 76 8.37 -11.22 -8.87
CA ASP A 76 9.57 -12.05 -8.69
C ASP A 76 10.72 -11.57 -9.59
N ALA A 77 10.43 -11.22 -10.84
CA ALA A 77 11.44 -10.68 -11.77
C ALA A 77 11.92 -9.29 -11.33
N SER A 78 10.98 -8.40 -10.98
CA SER A 78 11.28 -7.03 -10.55
C SER A 78 12.16 -7.02 -9.30
N TYR A 79 11.79 -7.77 -8.26
CA TYR A 79 12.61 -7.82 -7.03
C TYR A 79 13.92 -8.58 -7.19
N SER A 80 14.00 -9.50 -8.13
CA SER A 80 15.29 -10.12 -8.49
C SER A 80 16.27 -9.09 -9.08
N GLU A 81 15.76 -8.21 -9.94
CA GLU A 81 16.53 -7.10 -10.52
C GLU A 81 16.91 -6.07 -9.44
N ASP A 82 15.96 -5.65 -8.61
CA ASP A 82 16.23 -4.72 -7.51
C ASP A 82 17.30 -5.27 -6.56
N LEU A 83 17.23 -6.56 -6.25
CA LEU A 83 18.23 -7.22 -5.39
C LEU A 83 19.62 -7.21 -6.03
N ALA A 84 19.71 -7.46 -7.34
CA ALA A 84 20.99 -7.39 -8.08
C ALA A 84 21.53 -5.94 -8.07
N ASN A 85 20.67 -4.95 -8.32
CA ASN A 85 21.03 -3.53 -8.27
C ASN A 85 21.48 -3.11 -6.87
N PHE A 86 20.86 -3.64 -5.84
CA PHE A 86 21.29 -3.41 -4.46
C PHE A 86 22.68 -3.98 -4.23
N GLN A 87 22.95 -5.21 -4.67
CA GLN A 87 24.25 -5.87 -4.50
C GLN A 87 25.37 -5.14 -5.23
N GLU A 88 25.10 -4.60 -6.41
CA GLU A 88 26.11 -3.90 -7.22
C GLU A 88 26.29 -2.43 -6.81
N HIS A 89 25.23 -1.74 -6.47
CA HIS A 89 25.22 -0.27 -6.35
C HIS A 89 24.64 0.24 -5.03
N GLY A 90 24.04 -0.62 -4.21
CA GLY A 90 23.41 -0.22 -2.95
C GLY A 90 22.04 0.44 -3.11
N HIS A 91 21.42 0.34 -4.29
CA HIS A 91 20.12 0.97 -4.55
C HIS A 91 18.99 0.23 -3.80
N ALA A 92 18.06 0.98 -3.26
CA ALA A 92 16.96 0.43 -2.45
C ALA A 92 15.79 -0.11 -3.30
N GLY A 93 15.84 0.06 -4.62
CA GLY A 93 14.70 -0.21 -5.48
C GLY A 93 13.65 0.90 -5.40
N GLU A 94 12.54 0.69 -6.07
CA GLU A 94 11.47 1.68 -6.16
C GLU A 94 10.65 1.75 -4.86
N ILE A 95 10.27 2.97 -4.47
CA ILE A 95 9.32 3.20 -3.37
C ILE A 95 7.95 3.47 -4.00
N TRP A 96 7.08 2.46 -4.01
CA TRP A 96 5.73 2.60 -4.57
C TRP A 96 4.99 3.75 -3.89
N PHE A 97 4.42 4.63 -4.71
CA PHE A 97 3.73 5.89 -4.36
C PHE A 97 4.68 6.99 -3.86
N GLY A 98 6.00 6.72 -3.79
CA GLY A 98 7.00 7.69 -3.38
C GLY A 98 7.25 7.75 -1.88
N ALA A 99 8.40 8.32 -1.53
CA ALA A 99 8.85 8.43 -0.14
C ALA A 99 7.92 9.32 0.70
N ASP A 100 7.41 10.41 0.13
CA ASP A 100 6.55 11.36 0.85
C ASP A 100 5.23 10.72 1.28
N VAL A 101 4.62 9.90 0.41
CA VAL A 101 3.41 9.13 0.75
C VAL A 101 3.74 8.12 1.85
N MET A 102 4.82 7.37 1.70
CA MET A 102 5.26 6.37 2.69
C MET A 102 5.46 7.01 4.07
N ASP A 103 6.17 8.14 4.14
CA ASP A 103 6.42 8.85 5.40
C ASP A 103 5.11 9.40 5.99
N THR A 104 4.22 9.94 5.16
CA THR A 104 2.90 10.40 5.58
C THR A 104 2.09 9.26 6.20
N VAL A 105 2.08 8.09 5.55
CA VAL A 105 1.37 6.89 6.05
C VAL A 105 1.95 6.46 7.40
N ALA A 106 3.29 6.40 7.54
CA ALA A 106 3.93 5.99 8.78
C ALA A 106 3.62 6.96 9.95
N ILE A 107 3.72 8.26 9.71
CA ILE A 107 3.42 9.30 10.70
C ILE A 107 1.93 9.26 11.09
N TRP A 108 1.05 9.13 10.11
CA TRP A 108 -0.38 9.07 10.36
C TRP A 108 -0.80 7.81 11.11
N THR A 109 -0.20 6.66 10.78
CA THR A 109 -0.43 5.39 11.50
C THR A 109 -0.09 5.57 12.99
N LYS A 110 1.05 6.19 13.31
CA LYS A 110 1.38 6.51 14.70
C LYS A 110 0.32 7.39 15.36
N LYS A 111 -0.09 8.48 14.71
CA LYS A 111 -1.11 9.39 15.24
C LYS A 111 -2.45 8.67 15.50
N LEU A 112 -2.87 7.82 14.57
CA LEU A 112 -4.07 6.98 14.73
C LEU A 112 -3.97 6.09 15.96
N CYS A 113 -2.84 5.39 16.13
CA CYS A 113 -2.63 4.49 17.27
C CYS A 113 -2.68 5.25 18.59
N VAL A 114 -2.03 6.40 18.67
CA VAL A 114 -2.07 7.26 19.87
C VAL A 114 -3.51 7.69 20.17
N SER A 115 -4.21 8.25 19.19
CA SER A 115 -5.57 8.77 19.41
C SER A 115 -6.56 7.64 19.72
N PHE A 116 -6.42 6.50 19.07
CA PHE A 116 -7.39 5.41 19.16
C PHE A 116 -7.19 4.53 20.38
N PHE A 117 -5.95 4.10 20.65
CA PHE A 117 -5.70 3.17 21.76
C PHE A 117 -5.44 3.87 23.09
N GLN A 118 -4.98 5.12 23.07
CA GLN A 118 -4.69 5.89 24.30
C GLN A 118 -5.79 6.91 24.64
N GLY A 119 -6.49 7.46 23.62
CA GLY A 119 -7.55 8.45 23.82
C GLY A 119 -8.81 7.92 24.53
N GLY A 120 -9.03 6.62 24.54
CA GLY A 120 -10.18 6.00 25.20
C GLY A 120 -10.14 6.02 26.72
N LEU A 121 -9.02 6.46 27.34
CA LEU A 121 -8.87 6.57 28.78
C LEU A 121 -9.16 7.99 29.32
N SER A 122 -9.49 8.93 28.45
CA SER A 122 -9.80 10.31 28.84
C SER A 122 -11.30 10.49 29.10
N SER A 123 -11.73 10.15 30.31
CA SER A 123 -12.99 10.65 30.85
C SER A 123 -12.89 12.17 31.07
N ALA A 124 -13.92 12.88 30.63
CA ALA A 124 -14.00 14.34 30.66
C ALA A 124 -13.79 14.92 32.07
N ASN A 125 -12.62 15.29 32.37
CA ASN A 125 -12.23 16.36 33.32
C ASN A 125 -10.73 16.33 33.52
N ASP A 126 -10.07 17.30 32.99
CA ASP A 126 -8.92 18.01 33.57
C ASP A 126 -7.96 18.51 32.47
N ASN A 127 -7.56 19.77 32.61
CA ASN A 127 -6.50 20.44 31.87
C ASN A 127 -5.13 19.82 32.15
N ILE A 128 -4.99 18.53 31.94
CA ILE A 128 -3.67 17.88 32.05
C ILE A 128 -3.11 17.77 30.63
N LYS A 129 -2.01 18.45 30.38
CA LYS A 129 -1.16 18.15 29.21
C LYS A 129 -0.65 16.74 29.40
N PHE A 130 -1.31 15.78 28.74
CA PHE A 130 -0.78 14.42 28.68
C PHE A 130 0.51 14.47 27.87
N GLU A 131 1.64 14.29 28.51
CA GLU A 131 2.79 13.71 27.87
C GLU A 131 2.35 12.30 27.45
N VAL A 132 2.09 12.13 26.19
CA VAL A 132 1.74 10.83 25.63
C VAL A 132 2.89 9.87 25.96
N ASP A 133 2.63 8.89 26.81
CA ASP A 133 3.62 7.86 27.10
C ASP A 133 3.71 6.95 25.87
N ASP A 134 4.58 7.32 24.94
CA ASP A 134 4.84 6.57 23.70
C ASP A 134 5.31 5.12 23.97
N LYS A 135 5.64 4.80 25.21
CA LYS A 135 6.18 3.47 25.58
C LYS A 135 5.25 2.31 25.26
N HIS A 136 3.94 2.54 25.26
CA HIS A 136 2.97 1.48 24.96
C HIS A 136 2.76 1.21 23.47
N LEU A 137 3.15 2.13 22.58
CA LEU A 137 3.08 1.90 21.12
C LEU A 137 4.17 0.96 20.64
N PHE A 138 5.28 0.90 21.37
CA PHE A 138 6.44 0.11 20.95
C PHE A 138 6.15 -1.40 20.87
N ASP A 139 5.19 -1.88 21.65
CA ASP A 139 4.92 -3.31 21.80
C ASP A 139 3.76 -3.81 20.91
N TYR A 140 3.11 -2.93 20.15
CA TYR A 140 2.01 -3.37 19.26
C TYR A 140 2.57 -4.17 18.09
N PRO A 141 2.11 -5.43 17.89
CA PRO A 141 2.55 -6.20 16.72
C PRO A 141 1.97 -5.59 15.45
N VAL A 142 2.86 -5.25 14.52
CA VAL A 142 2.55 -4.65 13.22
C VAL A 142 2.91 -5.65 12.12
N LEU A 143 2.02 -5.82 11.16
CA LEU A 143 2.25 -6.60 9.95
C LEU A 143 2.13 -5.69 8.73
N ASP A 144 3.13 -5.70 7.86
CA ASP A 144 3.09 -5.05 6.56
C ASP A 144 2.93 -6.11 5.48
N LEU A 145 1.83 -6.06 4.73
CA LEU A 145 1.47 -7.04 3.71
C LEU A 145 2.04 -6.63 2.35
N GLY A 146 2.71 -7.58 1.68
CA GLY A 146 3.42 -7.29 0.43
C GLY A 146 4.46 -6.20 0.65
N THR A 147 5.33 -6.43 1.62
CA THR A 147 6.23 -5.40 2.16
C THR A 147 7.28 -4.90 1.15
N GLY A 148 7.48 -5.66 0.05
CA GLY A 148 8.46 -5.32 -0.98
C GLY A 148 9.85 -5.13 -0.39
N ASN A 149 10.43 -3.95 -0.60
CA ASN A 149 11.77 -3.62 -0.08
C ASN A 149 11.79 -3.30 1.44
N GLY A 150 10.66 -3.37 2.13
CA GLY A 150 10.59 -3.22 3.59
C GLY A 150 10.74 -1.80 4.13
N LEU A 151 10.78 -0.79 3.26
CA LEU A 151 11.05 0.58 3.69
C LEU A 151 9.91 1.20 4.51
N LEU A 152 8.65 0.78 4.29
CA LEU A 152 7.54 1.24 5.14
C LEU A 152 7.74 0.78 6.59
N LEU A 153 8.22 -0.44 6.80
CA LEU A 153 8.51 -0.93 8.16
C LEU A 153 9.67 -0.15 8.80
N GLN A 154 10.69 0.23 8.02
CA GLN A 154 11.75 1.11 8.53
C GLN A 154 11.19 2.49 8.93
N ALA A 155 10.27 3.04 8.11
CA ALA A 155 9.59 4.30 8.44
C ALA A 155 8.76 4.16 9.74
N LEU A 156 8.05 3.06 9.91
CA LEU A 156 7.30 2.77 11.15
C LEU A 156 8.24 2.59 12.35
N ALA A 157 9.40 1.93 12.17
CA ALA A 157 10.42 1.82 13.22
C ALA A 157 10.91 3.20 13.67
N LYS A 158 11.13 4.13 12.73
CA LYS A 158 11.48 5.54 13.04
C LYS A 158 10.37 6.24 13.83
N GLN A 159 9.10 5.82 13.67
CA GLN A 159 7.98 6.34 14.46
C GLN A 159 7.89 5.73 15.87
N GLY A 160 8.69 4.69 16.17
CA GLY A 160 8.79 4.07 17.48
C GLY A 160 8.14 2.70 17.61
N PHE A 161 7.65 2.12 16.54
CA PHE A 161 7.15 0.73 16.55
C PHE A 161 8.33 -0.25 16.60
N SER A 162 8.25 -1.31 17.43
CA SER A 162 9.35 -2.24 17.66
C SER A 162 9.04 -3.70 17.31
N ASP A 163 7.78 -4.12 17.35
CA ASP A 163 7.36 -5.47 16.95
C ASP A 163 6.84 -5.42 15.51
N LEU A 164 7.76 -5.47 14.55
CA LEU A 164 7.49 -5.25 13.12
C LEU A 164 7.74 -6.52 12.33
N THR A 165 6.75 -6.92 11.54
CA THR A 165 6.83 -8.07 10.63
C THR A 165 6.42 -7.61 9.23
N GLY A 166 7.22 -7.96 8.23
CA GLY A 166 6.88 -7.78 6.82
C GLY A 166 6.76 -9.11 6.12
N THR A 167 5.74 -9.25 5.28
CA THR A 167 5.57 -10.43 4.45
C THR A 167 5.50 -10.06 2.98
N ASP A 168 6.03 -10.94 2.15
CA ASP A 168 5.91 -10.87 0.70
C ASP A 168 6.01 -12.29 0.15
N TYR A 169 5.29 -12.58 -0.93
CA TYR A 169 5.43 -13.90 -1.56
C TYR A 169 6.75 -14.03 -2.33
N SER A 170 7.38 -12.90 -2.71
CA SER A 170 8.64 -12.89 -3.45
C SER A 170 9.83 -13.09 -2.51
N GLU A 171 10.61 -14.15 -2.74
CA GLU A 171 11.86 -14.38 -2.00
C GLU A 171 12.85 -13.25 -2.22
N GLY A 172 12.90 -12.69 -3.46
CA GLY A 172 13.77 -11.56 -3.80
C GLY A 172 13.43 -10.30 -3.02
N ALA A 173 12.13 -10.00 -2.87
CA ALA A 173 11.66 -8.87 -2.05
C ALA A 173 12.12 -9.04 -0.59
N ILE A 174 11.90 -10.21 -0.02
CA ILE A 174 12.26 -10.49 1.38
C ILE A 174 13.77 -10.41 1.60
N GLU A 175 14.58 -10.92 0.65
CA GLU A 175 16.04 -10.81 0.75
C GLU A 175 16.50 -9.34 0.64
N LEU A 176 15.93 -8.59 -0.29
CA LEU A 176 16.22 -7.15 -0.45
C LEU A 176 15.84 -6.39 0.84
N ALA A 177 14.64 -6.63 1.38
CA ALA A 177 14.18 -5.98 2.62
C ALA A 177 15.12 -6.26 3.80
N ARG A 178 15.56 -7.52 3.96
CA ARG A 178 16.52 -7.90 5.01
C ARG A 178 17.86 -7.17 4.84
N ASN A 179 18.36 -7.10 3.62
CA ASN A 179 19.64 -6.47 3.31
C ASN A 179 19.57 -4.95 3.57
N LEU A 180 18.49 -4.30 3.14
CA LEU A 180 18.26 -2.87 3.39
C LEU A 180 18.14 -2.58 4.89
N ALA A 181 17.34 -3.38 5.60
CA ALA A 181 17.16 -3.21 7.05
C ALA A 181 18.48 -3.40 7.81
N ALA A 182 19.28 -4.39 7.42
CA ALA A 182 20.61 -4.61 8.02
C ALA A 182 21.55 -3.43 7.74
N ARG A 183 21.60 -2.96 6.51
CA ARG A 183 22.42 -1.79 6.11
C ARG A 183 22.05 -0.54 6.93
N ASP A 184 20.75 -0.32 7.13
CA ASP A 184 20.22 0.90 7.74
C ASP A 184 20.06 0.78 9.26
N GLY A 185 20.42 -0.39 9.85
CA GLY A 185 20.47 -0.59 11.30
C GLY A 185 19.15 -1.06 11.91
N PHE A 186 18.17 -1.49 11.12
CA PHE A 186 16.86 -1.96 11.60
C PHE A 186 16.84 -3.50 11.73
N THR A 187 17.73 -4.05 12.55
CA THR A 187 17.96 -5.50 12.66
C THR A 187 16.84 -6.26 13.41
N THR A 188 15.89 -5.54 14.02
CA THR A 188 14.80 -6.15 14.78
C THR A 188 13.54 -6.41 13.96
N ILE A 189 13.47 -5.90 12.72
CA ILE A 189 12.33 -6.14 11.84
C ILE A 189 12.39 -7.59 11.32
N SER A 190 11.28 -8.31 11.44
CA SER A 190 11.15 -9.68 10.92
C SER A 190 10.60 -9.65 9.49
N PHE A 191 11.25 -10.37 8.57
CA PHE A 191 10.78 -10.49 7.19
C PHE A 191 10.59 -11.96 6.83
N LEU A 192 9.40 -12.32 6.32
CA LEU A 192 9.00 -13.70 6.07
C LEU A 192 8.42 -13.83 4.66
N VAL A 193 8.79 -14.89 3.96
CA VAL A 193 8.14 -15.25 2.69
C VAL A 193 6.77 -15.83 3.02
N ASP A 194 5.70 -15.15 2.61
CA ASP A 194 4.32 -15.56 2.87
C ASP A 194 3.38 -14.91 1.85
N ASP A 195 2.45 -15.68 1.33
CA ASP A 195 1.39 -15.19 0.44
C ASP A 195 0.17 -14.84 1.27
N VAL A 196 -0.24 -13.57 1.27
CA VAL A 196 -1.42 -13.11 2.03
C VAL A 196 -2.69 -13.88 1.66
N LEU A 197 -2.80 -14.38 0.42
CA LEU A 197 -3.99 -15.13 -0.03
C LEU A 197 -4.02 -16.56 0.53
N GLU A 198 -2.86 -17.11 0.91
CA GLU A 198 -2.70 -18.46 1.47
C GLU A 198 -1.76 -18.44 2.68
N THR A 199 -1.94 -17.44 3.54
CA THR A 199 -1.03 -17.13 4.64
C THR A 199 -0.83 -18.34 5.59
N LYS A 200 0.40 -18.49 6.02
CA LYS A 200 0.80 -19.50 7.02
C LYS A 200 1.12 -18.87 8.37
N LEU A 201 0.86 -17.55 8.50
CA LEU A 201 1.05 -16.86 9.77
C LEU A 201 0.03 -17.37 10.81
N ASP A 202 0.51 -17.73 11.97
CA ASP A 202 -0.30 -18.27 13.08
C ASP A 202 -0.49 -17.26 14.23
N ARG A 203 0.09 -16.05 14.11
CA ARG A 203 -0.06 -15.00 15.11
C ARG A 203 -1.02 -13.90 14.62
N LYS A 204 -1.57 -13.18 15.57
CA LYS A 204 -2.41 -11.99 15.31
C LYS A 204 -1.58 -10.72 15.42
N PHE A 205 -2.09 -9.68 14.77
CA PHE A 205 -1.44 -8.37 14.74
C PHE A 205 -2.42 -7.29 15.19
N LYS A 206 -1.91 -6.32 15.92
CA LYS A 206 -2.70 -5.17 16.38
C LYS A 206 -2.89 -4.16 15.26
N ILE A 207 -1.92 -4.08 14.35
CA ILE A 207 -1.92 -3.16 13.22
C ILE A 207 -1.50 -3.94 11.98
N ILE A 208 -2.26 -3.78 10.90
CA ILE A 208 -1.89 -4.29 9.57
C ILE A 208 -1.77 -3.09 8.65
N THR A 209 -0.69 -3.02 7.89
CA THR A 209 -0.51 -2.02 6.82
C THR A 209 -0.47 -2.72 5.46
N ASP A 210 -1.04 -2.05 4.47
CA ASP A 210 -0.98 -2.42 3.06
C ASP A 210 -0.71 -1.14 2.26
N LYS A 211 0.32 -1.17 1.44
CA LYS A 211 0.64 -0.06 0.54
C LYS A 211 0.81 -0.60 -0.89
N GLY A 212 -0.32 -0.75 -1.59
CA GLY A 212 -0.35 -1.19 -2.99
C GLY A 212 -0.52 -2.69 -3.21
N THR A 213 -0.54 -3.50 -2.15
CA THR A 213 -0.71 -4.96 -2.28
C THR A 213 -2.13 -5.32 -2.72
N LEU A 214 -3.15 -4.70 -2.12
CA LEU A 214 -4.53 -4.84 -2.57
C LEU A 214 -4.69 -4.43 -4.04
N ASP A 215 -3.97 -3.38 -4.46
CA ASP A 215 -3.95 -2.92 -5.85
C ASP A 215 -3.44 -4.01 -6.78
N ALA A 216 -2.27 -4.57 -6.48
CA ALA A 216 -1.66 -5.64 -7.27
C ALA A 216 -2.58 -6.86 -7.35
N ILE A 217 -3.16 -7.27 -6.22
CA ILE A 217 -4.12 -8.38 -6.16
C ILE A 217 -5.32 -8.11 -7.06
N GLY A 218 -5.84 -6.88 -7.04
CA GLY A 218 -6.99 -6.47 -7.85
C GLY A 218 -6.73 -6.50 -9.35
N LEU A 219 -5.47 -6.32 -9.77
CA LEU A 219 -5.06 -6.31 -11.18
C LEU A 219 -4.88 -7.71 -11.78
N HIS A 220 -4.96 -8.77 -10.96
CA HIS A 220 -4.94 -10.15 -11.45
C HIS A 220 -6.20 -10.44 -12.30
N PRO A 221 -6.15 -11.33 -13.32
CA PRO A 221 -7.37 -11.74 -14.05
C PRO A 221 -8.50 -12.22 -13.14
N ASP A 222 -8.18 -12.91 -12.04
CA ASP A 222 -9.13 -13.33 -11.01
C ASP A 222 -9.22 -12.33 -9.84
N GLY A 223 -8.88 -11.06 -10.06
CA GLY A 223 -8.73 -10.04 -9.02
C GLY A 223 -9.91 -9.94 -8.07
N ARG A 224 -11.14 -10.01 -8.61
CA ARG A 224 -12.36 -9.97 -7.81
C ARG A 224 -12.42 -11.10 -6.76
N ALA A 225 -12.09 -12.32 -7.17
CA ALA A 225 -12.07 -13.47 -6.26
C ALA A 225 -10.91 -13.36 -5.25
N LYS A 226 -9.74 -12.92 -5.74
CA LYS A 226 -8.54 -12.77 -4.90
C LYS A 226 -8.72 -11.67 -3.84
N ARG A 227 -9.43 -10.57 -4.14
CA ARG A 227 -9.73 -9.54 -3.13
C ARG A 227 -10.61 -10.08 -2.00
N VAL A 228 -11.55 -10.99 -2.30
CA VAL A 228 -12.34 -11.65 -1.24
C VAL A 228 -11.43 -12.49 -0.34
N MET A 229 -10.50 -13.27 -0.93
CA MET A 229 -9.51 -14.05 -0.17
C MET A 229 -8.62 -13.14 0.70
N TYR A 230 -8.20 -12.00 0.15
CA TYR A 230 -7.41 -10.99 0.86
C TYR A 230 -8.13 -10.49 2.12
N TRP A 231 -9.40 -10.07 1.99
CA TRP A 231 -10.17 -9.59 3.15
C TRP A 231 -10.41 -10.70 4.17
N GLU A 232 -10.59 -11.94 3.70
CA GLU A 232 -10.68 -13.11 4.59
C GLU A 232 -9.41 -13.29 5.42
N SER A 233 -8.24 -13.24 4.76
CA SER A 233 -6.94 -13.36 5.42
C SER A 233 -6.72 -12.24 6.44
N ILE A 234 -6.96 -10.99 6.05
CA ILE A 234 -6.82 -9.83 6.95
C ILE A 234 -7.75 -9.98 8.17
N SER A 235 -9.01 -10.40 7.94
CA SER A 235 -9.97 -10.56 9.04
C SER A 235 -9.51 -11.62 10.05
N ASN A 236 -8.70 -12.58 9.59
CA ASN A 236 -8.12 -13.60 10.45
C ASN A 236 -6.80 -13.16 11.10
N LEU A 237 -6.02 -12.31 10.44
CA LEU A 237 -4.70 -11.87 10.93
C LEU A 237 -4.79 -10.71 11.92
N VAL A 238 -5.79 -9.83 11.77
CA VAL A 238 -5.93 -8.67 12.67
C VAL A 238 -6.69 -9.07 13.94
N GLU A 239 -6.24 -8.58 15.10
CA GLU A 239 -6.92 -8.76 16.38
C GLU A 239 -8.28 -8.04 16.39
N PRO A 240 -9.29 -8.55 17.12
CA PRO A 240 -10.46 -7.72 17.42
C PRO A 240 -10.04 -6.39 18.05
N GLY A 241 -10.60 -5.29 17.57
CA GLY A 241 -10.21 -3.94 17.97
C GLY A 241 -8.88 -3.47 17.39
N GLY A 242 -8.24 -4.27 16.52
CA GLY A 242 -7.02 -3.86 15.82
C GLY A 242 -7.31 -2.98 14.59
N LEU A 243 -6.27 -2.44 13.99
CA LEU A 243 -6.35 -1.48 12.89
C LEU A 243 -5.82 -2.08 11.58
N VAL A 244 -6.46 -1.73 10.48
CA VAL A 244 -5.97 -2.00 9.12
C VAL A 244 -5.83 -0.66 8.41
N VAL A 245 -4.63 -0.35 7.92
CA VAL A 245 -4.31 0.87 7.18
C VAL A 245 -4.00 0.47 5.73
N ILE A 246 -4.81 0.94 4.80
CA ILE A 246 -4.68 0.60 3.37
C ILE A 246 -4.37 1.87 2.58
N THR A 247 -3.30 1.82 1.79
CA THR A 247 -2.93 2.86 0.82
C THR A 247 -3.06 2.27 -0.59
N SER A 248 -3.91 2.87 -1.41
CA SER A 248 -4.29 2.37 -2.73
C SER A 248 -4.28 3.50 -3.77
N CYS A 249 -3.83 3.19 -4.98
CA CYS A 249 -3.97 4.06 -6.15
C CYS A 249 -5.08 3.59 -7.11
N ASN A 250 -5.61 2.41 -6.91
CA ASN A 250 -6.64 1.82 -7.79
C ASN A 250 -8.05 1.97 -7.21
N HIS A 251 -8.18 2.51 -6.00
CA HIS A 251 -9.48 2.67 -5.33
C HIS A 251 -9.64 4.09 -4.83
N THR A 252 -10.83 4.63 -4.99
CA THR A 252 -11.29 5.79 -4.24
C THR A 252 -11.67 5.38 -2.82
N LYS A 253 -11.81 6.36 -1.93
CA LYS A 253 -12.32 6.13 -0.57
C LYS A 253 -13.65 5.37 -0.60
N ASP A 254 -14.59 5.83 -1.43
CA ASP A 254 -15.95 5.25 -1.46
C ASP A 254 -15.94 3.82 -1.98
N GLU A 255 -15.09 3.51 -2.95
CA GLU A 255 -14.93 2.14 -3.46
C GLU A 255 -14.37 1.20 -2.39
N LEU A 256 -13.36 1.63 -1.62
CA LEU A 256 -12.84 0.82 -0.51
C LEU A 256 -13.90 0.61 0.59
N LEU A 257 -14.68 1.65 0.91
CA LEU A 257 -15.77 1.53 1.89
C LEU A 257 -16.81 0.51 1.41
N GLN A 258 -17.21 0.60 0.15
CA GLN A 258 -18.17 -0.34 -0.45
C GLN A 258 -17.64 -1.77 -0.45
N GLU A 259 -16.37 -1.98 -0.82
CA GLU A 259 -15.76 -3.31 -0.87
C GLU A 259 -15.73 -3.97 0.52
N VAL A 260 -15.38 -3.21 1.54
CA VAL A 260 -15.37 -3.68 2.94
C VAL A 260 -16.78 -4.04 3.41
N GLU A 261 -17.78 -3.23 3.08
CA GLU A 261 -19.19 -3.49 3.41
C GLU A 261 -19.68 -4.76 2.71
N GLU A 262 -19.42 -4.91 1.42
CA GLU A 262 -19.79 -6.11 0.64
C GLU A 262 -19.14 -7.38 1.22
N PHE A 263 -17.90 -7.30 1.66
CA PHE A 263 -17.21 -8.41 2.32
C PHE A 263 -17.94 -8.80 3.61
N GLY A 264 -18.30 -7.82 4.43
CA GLY A 264 -19.06 -8.06 5.66
C GLY A 264 -20.40 -8.75 5.39
N MET A 265 -21.17 -8.26 4.42
CA MET A 265 -22.45 -8.85 4.04
C MET A 265 -22.33 -10.30 3.55
N ARG A 266 -21.28 -10.62 2.79
CA ARG A 266 -21.04 -11.99 2.30
C ARG A 266 -20.77 -12.96 3.44
N LYS A 267 -20.00 -12.53 4.45
CA LYS A 267 -19.57 -13.40 5.55
C LYS A 267 -20.71 -13.73 6.51
N PHE A 268 -21.61 -12.79 6.74
CA PHE A 268 -22.75 -13.02 7.69
C PHE A 268 -23.99 -13.57 7.01
N GLY A 269 -24.07 -13.61 5.67
CA GLY A 269 -25.18 -14.18 4.92
C GLY A 269 -26.43 -13.31 4.91
N LYS A 270 -27.37 -13.65 4.02
CA LYS A 270 -28.64 -12.93 3.87
C LYS A 270 -29.72 -13.33 4.90
N GLU A 271 -29.40 -14.23 5.85
CA GLU A 271 -30.41 -14.86 6.70
C GLU A 271 -30.81 -14.05 7.94
N ASP A 272 -30.11 -12.96 8.25
CA ASP A 272 -30.34 -12.20 9.48
C ASP A 272 -31.00 -10.82 9.24
N THR A 273 -31.72 -10.64 8.14
CA THR A 273 -32.39 -9.36 7.82
C THR A 273 -33.56 -9.03 8.74
N ASP A 274 -33.96 -9.94 9.66
CA ASP A 274 -35.13 -9.76 10.52
C ASP A 274 -34.77 -9.31 11.95
N ARG A 275 -33.49 -9.17 12.28
CA ARG A 275 -33.08 -8.60 13.57
C ARG A 275 -32.55 -7.18 13.33
N GLY A 276 -33.34 -6.22 13.77
CA GLY A 276 -33.25 -4.78 13.59
C GLY A 276 -31.84 -4.20 13.30
N ALA A 277 -31.81 -3.21 12.42
CA ALA A 277 -30.63 -2.50 11.94
C ALA A 277 -29.75 -1.98 13.10
N GLY A 278 -28.89 -2.81 13.59
CA GLY A 278 -27.84 -2.48 14.55
C GLY A 278 -26.53 -3.10 14.11
N ASP A 279 -25.48 -2.48 14.48
CA ASP A 279 -24.03 -2.61 14.25
C ASP A 279 -23.44 -4.04 14.14
N SER A 280 -24.24 -5.09 14.01
CA SER A 280 -23.82 -6.48 14.24
C SER A 280 -23.23 -7.22 13.03
N HIS A 281 -23.13 -6.57 11.86
CA HIS A 281 -22.70 -7.25 10.63
C HIS A 281 -21.40 -6.68 10.02
N GLN A 282 -20.78 -5.72 10.68
CA GLN A 282 -19.53 -5.14 10.19
C GLN A 282 -18.32 -5.88 10.75
N ILE A 283 -17.54 -6.49 9.86
CA ILE A 283 -16.24 -7.08 10.21
C ILE A 283 -15.21 -5.96 10.40
N PHE A 284 -15.26 -4.96 9.55
CA PHE A 284 -14.39 -3.80 9.60
C PHE A 284 -15.24 -2.53 9.62
N ARG A 285 -14.90 -1.63 10.50
CA ARG A 285 -15.55 -0.32 10.62
C ARG A 285 -14.56 0.77 10.18
N TYR A 286 -15.00 1.63 9.29
CA TYR A 286 -14.20 2.79 8.88
C TYR A 286 -13.90 3.69 10.09
N LEU A 287 -12.65 4.12 10.21
CA LEU A 287 -12.21 5.05 11.26
C LEU A 287 -11.90 6.44 10.72
N ASP A 288 -10.97 6.52 9.77
CA ASP A 288 -10.42 7.81 9.34
C ASP A 288 -9.67 7.63 8.01
N HIS A 289 -9.27 8.74 7.42
CA HIS A 289 -8.44 8.76 6.22
C HIS A 289 -7.46 9.92 6.27
N VAL A 290 -6.37 9.82 5.52
CA VAL A 290 -5.41 10.90 5.37
C VAL A 290 -5.20 11.21 3.89
N GLN A 291 -5.10 12.49 3.60
CA GLN A 291 -4.74 12.96 2.25
C GLN A 291 -3.23 12.81 2.08
N THR A 292 -2.82 11.89 1.23
CA THR A 292 -1.41 11.57 0.97
C THR A 292 -0.86 12.30 -0.25
N TYR A 293 -1.73 12.78 -1.14
CA TYR A 293 -1.35 13.50 -2.35
C TYR A 293 -2.11 14.82 -2.46
N PRO A 294 -1.53 15.84 -3.06
CA PRO A 294 -2.29 17.04 -3.42
C PRO A 294 -3.46 16.67 -4.33
N THR A 295 -4.62 17.24 -4.08
CA THR A 295 -5.76 17.04 -4.97
C THR A 295 -5.50 17.72 -6.31
N ILE A 296 -5.80 17.00 -7.38
CA ILE A 296 -5.69 17.51 -8.74
C ILE A 296 -7.10 17.86 -9.23
N MET A 297 -7.27 19.11 -9.68
CA MET A 297 -8.52 19.54 -10.31
C MET A 297 -8.44 19.29 -11.82
N PHE A 298 -9.29 18.44 -12.33
CA PHE A 298 -9.38 18.17 -13.77
C PHE A 298 -10.85 18.25 -14.21
N GLY A 299 -11.12 19.14 -15.15
CA GLY A 299 -12.48 19.35 -15.66
C GLY A 299 -13.50 19.76 -14.59
N GLY A 300 -13.05 20.42 -13.52
CA GLY A 300 -13.91 20.82 -12.41
C GLY A 300 -14.18 19.72 -11.38
N VAL A 301 -13.58 18.53 -11.56
CA VAL A 301 -13.68 17.42 -10.61
C VAL A 301 -12.37 17.32 -9.83
N GLU A 302 -12.49 17.24 -8.50
CA GLU A 302 -11.37 17.02 -7.61
C GLU A 302 -11.06 15.52 -7.53
N GLY A 303 -9.80 15.13 -7.75
CA GLY A 303 -9.34 13.76 -7.66
C GLY A 303 -8.05 13.63 -6.87
N SER A 304 -7.87 12.50 -6.22
CA SER A 304 -6.62 12.11 -5.56
C SER A 304 -6.08 10.86 -6.23
N GLN A 305 -4.79 10.85 -6.51
CA GLN A 305 -4.14 9.70 -7.16
C GLN A 305 -3.92 8.53 -6.19
N VAL A 306 -3.84 8.80 -4.90
CA VAL A 306 -3.60 7.77 -3.87
C VAL A 306 -4.52 8.09 -2.68
N CYS A 307 -5.25 7.09 -2.22
CA CYS A 307 -6.05 7.22 -1.00
C CYS A 307 -5.49 6.32 0.11
N THR A 308 -5.56 6.81 1.35
CA THR A 308 -5.14 6.04 2.54
C THR A 308 -6.26 6.09 3.57
N LEU A 309 -6.76 4.92 3.93
CA LEU A 309 -7.86 4.75 4.87
C LEU A 309 -7.44 3.84 6.02
N ALA A 310 -8.10 4.04 7.16
CA ALA A 310 -7.98 3.14 8.31
C ALA A 310 -9.33 2.53 8.65
N PHE A 311 -9.29 1.24 8.93
CA PHE A 311 -10.43 0.46 9.39
C PHE A 311 -10.10 -0.19 10.74
N GLN A 312 -11.12 -0.32 11.57
CA GLN A 312 -11.05 -1.09 12.81
C GLN A 312 -11.70 -2.45 12.62
N ARG A 313 -11.04 -3.51 13.08
CA ARG A 313 -11.64 -4.84 13.19
C ARG A 313 -12.68 -4.85 14.32
N ALA A 314 -13.94 -5.15 14.02
CA ALA A 314 -15.01 -5.23 15.01
C ALA A 314 -14.81 -6.41 15.98
#